data_227104600bee9cd83770fa4a23711f8f
#
_entry.id   227104600bee9cd83770fa4a23711f8f
#
_cell.length_a   1.000
_cell.length_b   1.000
_cell.length_c   1.000
_cell.angle_alpha   90.00
_cell.angle_beta   90.00
_cell.angle_gamma   90.00
#
_symmetry.space_group_name_H-M   'P 1'
#
loop_
_entity.id
_entity.type
_entity.pdbx_description
1 polymer ?
#
loop_
_entity_poly.entity_id
_entity_poly.type
_entity_poly.pdbx_seq_one_letter_code
_entity_poly.pdbx_strand_id
1 'polypeptide(L)'
;DEIILGDCLEWIPKLKGVHLSFLDPPFNQGKEYRFFNDNLSEEEYWNWMKRVVHEIYKITEKGGAIYFMQREKNAEWVLRILRETGWVLQNLIIWKKMASAVPQKYRFNKAYQIIVFATKGRKPRVFNKLRVDYPLAPWYKYPRENGMYLTDVWDDIRELTSGYFAGDEPLRDESGKRLHLQQSPVALLLRIILSSTMPGDLVLDPFAGTGTTLVVAKQLKRHYVGIEVDPHYVEVIKKRLARLREADNINRYREYYRFTENLDKIWPLPEKPLRTHKQKTLFNVEVSQHSENILKDSRATRTEET
;
A
#
# COMPACT_ATOMS: atom_id res chain seq x y z
N ASP A 1 7.66 0.59 -18.96
CA ASP A 1 6.36 0.64 -18.26
C ASP A 1 5.43 -0.39 -18.88
N GLU A 2 5.07 -1.41 -18.12
CA GLU A 2 4.34 -2.55 -18.68
C GLU A 2 3.30 -3.11 -17.70
N ILE A 3 2.18 -3.58 -18.27
CA ILE A 3 1.15 -4.33 -17.55
C ILE A 3 1.01 -5.66 -18.27
N ILE A 4 1.31 -6.74 -17.58
CA ILE A 4 1.37 -8.10 -18.13
C ILE A 4 0.18 -8.89 -17.61
N LEU A 5 -0.63 -9.44 -18.51
CA LEU A 5 -1.64 -10.44 -18.19
C LEU A 5 -0.98 -11.82 -18.18
N GLY A 6 -0.94 -12.48 -17.02
CA GLY A 6 -0.38 -13.83 -16.93
C GLY A 6 0.09 -14.24 -15.54
N ASP A 7 0.66 -15.42 -15.45
CA ASP A 7 1.26 -15.95 -14.21
C ASP A 7 2.62 -15.30 -13.94
N CYS A 8 2.83 -14.85 -12.72
CA CYS A 8 4.07 -14.18 -12.33
C CYS A 8 5.30 -15.07 -12.49
N LEU A 9 5.21 -16.38 -12.24
CA LEU A 9 6.34 -17.32 -12.43
C LEU A 9 6.71 -17.53 -13.89
N GLU A 10 5.79 -17.29 -14.83
CA GLU A 10 6.10 -17.33 -16.25
C GLU A 10 6.83 -16.08 -16.72
N TRP A 11 6.48 -14.92 -16.18
CA TRP A 11 6.93 -13.63 -16.69
C TRP A 11 8.13 -13.05 -15.93
N ILE A 12 8.25 -13.26 -14.61
CA ILE A 12 9.38 -12.75 -13.83
C ILE A 12 10.73 -13.14 -14.46
N PRO A 13 10.98 -14.38 -14.89
CA PRO A 13 12.29 -14.75 -15.44
C PRO A 13 12.67 -14.02 -16.75
N LYS A 14 11.70 -13.41 -17.42
CA LYS A 14 11.92 -12.65 -18.67
C LYS A 14 12.32 -11.19 -18.40
N LEU A 15 12.18 -10.72 -17.16
CA LEU A 15 12.49 -9.35 -16.74
C LEU A 15 13.97 -9.22 -16.32
N LYS A 16 14.46 -7.98 -16.27
CA LYS A 16 15.83 -7.64 -15.84
C LYS A 16 15.85 -6.25 -15.20
N GLY A 17 16.87 -6.00 -14.38
CA GLY A 17 17.16 -4.66 -13.87
C GLY A 17 16.12 -4.14 -12.88
N VAL A 18 15.49 -5.00 -12.10
CA VAL A 18 14.50 -4.60 -11.09
C VAL A 18 15.21 -3.98 -9.89
N HIS A 19 14.76 -2.81 -9.45
CA HIS A 19 15.34 -2.08 -8.33
C HIS A 19 14.52 -2.25 -7.04
N LEU A 20 13.22 -2.39 -7.17
CA LEU A 20 12.27 -2.61 -6.07
C LEU A 20 11.19 -3.59 -6.49
N SER A 21 10.89 -4.58 -5.66
CA SER A 21 9.69 -5.40 -5.79
C SER A 21 8.80 -5.24 -4.57
N PHE A 22 7.50 -5.03 -4.80
CA PHE A 22 6.49 -5.06 -3.75
C PHE A 22 5.60 -6.28 -3.94
N LEU A 23 5.45 -7.10 -2.90
CA LEU A 23 4.67 -8.32 -2.91
C LEU A 23 3.50 -8.23 -1.93
N ASP A 24 2.29 -8.27 -2.47
CA ASP A 24 1.02 -8.40 -1.74
C ASP A 24 0.24 -9.60 -2.32
N PRO A 25 0.76 -10.83 -2.17
CA PRO A 25 0.16 -12.02 -2.77
C PRO A 25 -1.19 -12.38 -2.12
N PRO A 26 -2.01 -13.24 -2.73
CA PRO A 26 -3.08 -13.93 -2.02
C PRO A 26 -2.56 -14.60 -0.76
N PHE A 27 -3.28 -14.48 0.37
CA PHE A 27 -2.75 -14.90 1.69
C PHE A 27 -3.14 -16.32 2.09
N ASN A 28 -3.62 -17.11 1.16
CA ASN A 28 -4.10 -18.49 1.38
C ASN A 28 -5.14 -18.55 2.51
N GLN A 29 -6.27 -17.88 2.30
CA GLN A 29 -7.35 -17.71 3.27
C GLN A 29 -8.68 -18.31 2.81
N GLY A 30 -8.69 -19.02 1.68
CA GLY A 30 -9.89 -19.55 1.06
C GLY A 30 -10.80 -18.45 0.48
N LYS A 31 -10.21 -17.32 0.02
CA LYS A 31 -10.97 -16.29 -0.68
C LYS A 31 -11.22 -16.70 -2.11
N GLU A 32 -12.37 -16.31 -2.62
CA GLU A 32 -12.72 -16.53 -4.01
C GLU A 32 -11.93 -15.58 -4.92
N TYR A 33 -10.87 -16.07 -5.53
CA TYR A 33 -10.22 -15.45 -6.68
C TYR A 33 -10.59 -16.23 -7.94
N ARG A 34 -10.87 -15.51 -9.03
CA ARG A 34 -11.31 -16.16 -10.29
C ARG A 34 -10.23 -17.02 -10.93
N PHE A 35 -8.96 -16.67 -10.76
CA PHE A 35 -7.82 -17.24 -11.47
C PHE A 35 -6.73 -17.78 -10.53
N PHE A 36 -6.97 -17.82 -9.23
CA PHE A 36 -6.03 -18.36 -8.25
C PHE A 36 -6.76 -19.16 -7.17
N ASN A 37 -6.24 -20.33 -6.87
CA ASN A 37 -6.73 -21.15 -5.77
C ASN A 37 -6.13 -20.68 -4.44
N ASP A 38 -6.87 -19.87 -3.68
CA ASP A 38 -6.45 -19.33 -2.36
C ASP A 38 -6.67 -20.34 -1.21
N ASN A 39 -6.79 -21.64 -1.53
CA ASN A 39 -6.97 -22.73 -0.57
C ASN A 39 -5.99 -23.89 -0.84
N LEU A 40 -4.72 -23.52 -1.01
CA LEU A 40 -3.63 -24.47 -1.14
C LEU A 40 -3.27 -25.05 0.24
N SER A 41 -2.65 -26.24 0.27
CA SER A 41 -1.96 -26.69 1.49
C SER A 41 -0.88 -25.67 1.89
N GLU A 42 -0.53 -25.63 3.16
CA GLU A 42 0.51 -24.70 3.65
C GLU A 42 1.84 -24.92 2.91
N GLU A 43 2.22 -26.17 2.71
CA GLU A 43 3.44 -26.54 2.01
C GLU A 43 3.44 -26.09 0.54
N GLU A 44 2.37 -26.35 -0.20
CA GLU A 44 2.23 -25.93 -1.60
C GLU A 44 2.31 -24.42 -1.74
N TYR A 45 1.60 -23.68 -0.87
CA TYR A 45 1.60 -22.21 -0.89
C TYR A 45 3.01 -21.65 -0.65
N TRP A 46 3.73 -22.15 0.37
CA TRP A 46 5.05 -21.62 0.69
C TRP A 46 6.13 -22.07 -0.29
N ASN A 47 6.00 -23.24 -0.89
CA ASN A 47 6.86 -23.69 -2.00
C ASN A 47 6.65 -22.81 -3.24
N TRP A 48 5.41 -22.47 -3.57
CA TRP A 48 5.10 -21.52 -4.63
C TRP A 48 5.69 -20.13 -4.34
N MET A 49 5.47 -19.57 -3.15
CA MET A 49 6.02 -18.27 -2.77
C MET A 49 7.55 -18.25 -2.76
N LYS A 50 8.19 -19.32 -2.31
CA LYS A 50 9.65 -19.45 -2.36
C LYS A 50 10.18 -19.38 -3.79
N ARG A 51 9.50 -20.01 -4.74
CA ARG A 51 9.86 -19.92 -6.17
C ARG A 51 9.73 -18.49 -6.68
N VAL A 52 8.61 -17.81 -6.39
CA VAL A 52 8.40 -16.41 -6.78
C VAL A 52 9.51 -15.52 -6.23
N VAL A 53 9.78 -15.60 -4.94
CA VAL A 53 10.81 -14.79 -4.27
C VAL A 53 12.22 -15.07 -4.82
N HIS A 54 12.50 -16.34 -5.18
CA HIS A 54 13.77 -16.74 -5.79
C HIS A 54 13.94 -16.18 -7.22
N GLU A 55 12.90 -16.24 -8.05
CA GLU A 55 12.95 -15.65 -9.40
C GLU A 55 13.10 -14.12 -9.34
N ILE A 56 12.43 -13.46 -8.40
CA ILE A 56 12.61 -12.02 -8.17
C ILE A 56 14.06 -11.70 -7.76
N TYR A 57 14.66 -12.53 -6.90
CA TYR A 57 16.06 -12.34 -6.51
C TYR A 57 17.01 -12.33 -7.72
N LYS A 58 16.81 -13.25 -8.67
CA LYS A 58 17.67 -13.34 -9.87
C LYS A 58 17.66 -12.06 -10.69
N ILE A 59 16.49 -11.49 -10.92
CA ILE A 59 16.28 -10.32 -11.78
C ILE A 59 16.52 -8.97 -11.09
N THR A 60 16.67 -8.99 -9.76
CA THR A 60 16.88 -7.77 -8.96
C THR A 60 18.32 -7.32 -9.04
N GLU A 61 18.56 -6.02 -9.18
CA GLU A 61 19.86 -5.39 -9.16
C GLU A 61 20.55 -5.53 -7.79
N LYS A 62 21.88 -5.48 -7.77
CA LYS A 62 22.65 -5.51 -6.51
C LYS A 62 22.23 -4.36 -5.60
N GLY A 63 21.86 -4.67 -4.37
CA GLY A 63 21.31 -3.72 -3.40
C GLY A 63 19.86 -3.33 -3.66
N GLY A 64 19.20 -3.90 -4.67
CA GLY A 64 17.78 -3.72 -4.90
C GLY A 64 16.95 -4.31 -3.77
N ALA A 65 15.73 -3.82 -3.61
CA ALA A 65 14.87 -4.05 -2.46
C ALA A 65 13.69 -4.98 -2.79
N ILE A 66 13.26 -5.73 -1.79
CA ILE A 66 11.97 -6.43 -1.77
C ILE A 66 11.19 -6.02 -0.52
N TYR A 67 9.92 -5.72 -0.69
CA TYR A 67 8.95 -5.53 0.40
C TYR A 67 7.89 -6.61 0.27
N PHE A 68 7.86 -7.51 1.23
CA PHE A 68 6.93 -8.64 1.22
C PHE A 68 5.90 -8.47 2.33
N MET A 69 4.68 -8.14 1.96
CA MET A 69 3.56 -7.96 2.88
C MET A 69 2.86 -9.30 3.12
N GLN A 70 2.54 -9.57 4.38
CA GLN A 70 1.84 -10.79 4.78
C GLN A 70 1.13 -10.61 6.13
N ARG A 71 0.36 -11.62 6.53
CA ARG A 71 -0.26 -11.69 7.86
C ARG A 71 0.78 -11.97 8.93
N GLU A 72 0.53 -11.44 10.12
CA GLU A 72 1.39 -11.59 11.29
C GLU A 72 1.75 -13.05 11.61
N LYS A 73 0.79 -13.97 11.47
CA LYS A 73 0.99 -15.41 11.76
C LYS A 73 1.97 -16.10 10.82
N ASN A 74 2.20 -15.51 9.65
CA ASN A 74 3.05 -16.07 8.61
C ASN A 74 4.48 -15.48 8.63
N ALA A 75 4.83 -14.72 9.67
CA ALA A 75 6.11 -14.03 9.77
C ALA A 75 7.31 -15.00 9.65
N GLU A 76 7.25 -16.14 10.31
CA GLU A 76 8.31 -17.16 10.24
C GLU A 76 8.57 -17.62 8.80
N TRP A 77 7.51 -17.93 8.07
CA TRP A 77 7.62 -18.38 6.68
C TRP A 77 8.23 -17.31 5.78
N VAL A 78 7.77 -16.08 5.89
CA VAL A 78 8.30 -14.97 5.07
C VAL A 78 9.79 -14.76 5.32
N LEU A 79 10.20 -14.71 6.59
CA LEU A 79 11.60 -14.54 6.97
C LEU A 79 12.46 -15.71 6.51
N ARG A 80 11.94 -16.96 6.61
CA ARG A 80 12.63 -18.17 6.19
C ARG A 80 12.87 -18.19 4.68
N ILE A 81 11.82 -18.00 3.86
CA ILE A 81 11.96 -18.06 2.40
C ILE A 81 12.84 -16.93 1.85
N LEU A 82 12.77 -15.73 2.42
CA LEU A 82 13.66 -14.63 2.05
C LEU A 82 15.13 -15.01 2.32
N ARG A 83 15.43 -15.51 3.52
CA ARG A 83 16.79 -15.94 3.88
C ARG A 83 17.28 -17.07 2.99
N GLU A 84 16.47 -18.11 2.76
CA GLU A 84 16.82 -19.27 1.94
C GLU A 84 17.04 -18.93 0.47
N THR A 85 16.43 -17.84 -0.02
CA THR A 85 16.58 -17.37 -1.40
C THR A 85 17.66 -16.30 -1.57
N GLY A 86 18.39 -15.97 -0.49
CA GLY A 86 19.58 -15.10 -0.54
C GLY A 86 19.33 -13.64 -0.18
N TRP A 87 18.11 -13.25 0.16
CA TRP A 87 17.80 -11.91 0.62
C TRP A 87 18.36 -11.63 2.01
N VAL A 88 18.81 -10.40 2.23
CA VAL A 88 19.30 -9.94 3.54
C VAL A 88 18.24 -9.05 4.18
N LEU A 89 17.74 -9.49 5.32
CA LEU A 89 16.75 -8.74 6.10
C LEU A 89 17.30 -7.38 6.52
N GLN A 90 16.51 -6.34 6.31
CA GLN A 90 16.76 -4.99 6.81
C GLN A 90 15.83 -4.65 7.96
N ASN A 91 14.51 -4.73 7.76
CA ASN A 91 13.50 -4.48 8.79
C ASN A 91 12.32 -5.45 8.69
N LEU A 92 11.77 -5.81 9.83
CA LEU A 92 10.41 -6.33 9.95
C LEU A 92 9.50 -5.15 10.32
N ILE A 93 8.75 -4.65 9.35
CA ILE A 93 7.89 -3.49 9.51
C ILE A 93 6.51 -3.95 10.01
N ILE A 94 6.02 -3.29 11.04
CA ILE A 94 4.67 -3.48 11.58
C ILE A 94 3.76 -2.39 11.02
N TRP A 95 2.93 -2.75 10.06
CA TRP A 95 1.88 -1.86 9.60
C TRP A 95 0.64 -2.02 10.48
N LYS A 96 0.47 -1.10 11.43
CA LYS A 96 -0.64 -1.09 12.36
C LYS A 96 -1.94 -0.73 11.64
N LYS A 97 -2.97 -1.50 11.92
CA LYS A 97 -4.33 -1.32 11.41
C LYS A 97 -5.28 -0.96 12.53
N MET A 98 -6.44 -0.49 12.17
CA MET A 98 -7.51 -0.37 13.15
C MET A 98 -7.92 -1.77 13.64
N ALA A 99 -7.88 -1.97 14.93
CA ALA A 99 -8.24 -3.26 15.52
C ALA A 99 -9.72 -3.58 15.25
N SER A 100 -10.02 -4.86 15.03
CA SER A 100 -11.40 -5.32 15.00
C SER A 100 -12.10 -5.05 16.35
N ALA A 101 -13.29 -4.50 16.30
CA ALA A 101 -14.13 -4.30 17.49
C ALA A 101 -14.64 -5.61 18.07
N VAL A 102 -14.60 -6.72 17.31
CA VAL A 102 -15.12 -8.03 17.76
C VAL A 102 -14.04 -8.76 18.55
N PRO A 103 -14.23 -9.00 19.87
CA PRO A 103 -13.28 -9.72 20.70
C PRO A 103 -13.08 -11.16 20.22
N GLN A 104 -11.84 -11.61 20.28
CA GLN A 104 -11.50 -13.01 20.02
C GLN A 104 -11.58 -13.83 21.32
N LYS A 105 -12.13 -15.04 21.25
CA LYS A 105 -12.37 -15.86 22.45
C LYS A 105 -11.09 -16.35 23.15
N TYR A 106 -10.05 -16.66 22.36
CA TYR A 106 -8.84 -17.36 22.86
C TYR A 106 -7.53 -16.67 22.53
N ARG A 107 -7.55 -15.46 21.97
CA ARG A 107 -6.36 -14.72 21.56
C ARG A 107 -6.65 -13.23 21.51
N PHE A 108 -5.59 -12.42 21.44
CA PHE A 108 -5.73 -10.99 21.24
C PHE A 108 -6.27 -10.67 19.83
N ASN A 109 -7.00 -9.56 19.72
CA ASN A 109 -7.44 -9.05 18.43
C ASN A 109 -6.25 -8.64 17.56
N LYS A 110 -6.38 -8.91 16.27
CA LYS A 110 -5.34 -8.55 15.31
C LYS A 110 -5.39 -7.07 15.00
N ALA A 111 -4.26 -6.40 15.10
CA ALA A 111 -4.14 -4.97 14.89
C ALA A 111 -3.03 -4.59 13.89
N TYR A 112 -2.40 -5.56 13.19
CA TYR A 112 -1.34 -5.24 12.24
C TYR A 112 -1.18 -6.30 11.14
N GLN A 113 -0.49 -5.91 10.08
CA GLN A 113 0.17 -6.79 9.12
C GLN A 113 1.66 -6.54 9.18
N ILE A 114 2.43 -7.53 8.75
CA ILE A 114 3.88 -7.39 8.60
C ILE A 114 4.23 -7.03 7.15
N ILE A 115 5.32 -6.25 7.00
CA ILE A 115 5.96 -6.02 5.72
C ILE A 115 7.45 -6.26 5.95
N VAL A 116 8.01 -7.28 5.32
CA VAL A 116 9.43 -7.58 5.46
C VAL A 116 10.20 -6.81 4.39
N PHE A 117 11.06 -5.89 4.82
CA PHE A 117 12.00 -5.20 3.96
C PHE A 117 13.32 -5.96 3.93
N ALA A 118 13.74 -6.39 2.77
CA ALA A 118 15.02 -7.06 2.56
C ALA A 118 15.69 -6.56 1.27
N THR A 119 17.00 -6.83 1.13
CA THR A 119 17.79 -6.38 -0.02
C THR A 119 18.67 -7.49 -0.59
N LYS A 120 18.97 -7.39 -1.89
CA LYS A 120 19.96 -8.25 -2.55
C LYS A 120 21.36 -7.80 -2.17
N GLY A 121 21.87 -8.34 -1.07
CA GLY A 121 23.14 -7.96 -0.43
C GLY A 121 22.95 -7.11 0.84
N ARG A 122 24.02 -6.90 1.59
CA ARG A 122 23.97 -6.32 2.94
C ARG A 122 23.53 -4.84 2.98
N LYS A 123 23.80 -4.09 1.92
CA LYS A 123 23.46 -2.66 1.86
C LYS A 123 22.45 -2.40 0.76
N PRO A 124 21.37 -1.65 1.04
CA PRO A 124 20.47 -1.18 0.01
C PRO A 124 21.22 -0.26 -0.98
N ARG A 125 20.90 -0.34 -2.26
CA ARG A 125 21.40 0.59 -3.30
C ARG A 125 20.89 2.01 -3.05
N VAL A 126 19.64 2.11 -2.63
CA VAL A 126 18.97 3.34 -2.26
C VAL A 126 18.25 3.14 -0.93
N PHE A 127 18.46 4.04 0.00
CA PHE A 127 17.66 4.17 1.21
C PHE A 127 17.50 5.65 1.58
N ASN A 128 16.39 6.23 1.15
CA ASN A 128 16.05 7.61 1.46
C ASN A 128 15.48 7.67 2.88
N LYS A 129 16.17 8.39 3.76
CA LYS A 129 15.74 8.58 5.15
C LYS A 129 14.57 9.56 5.20
N LEU A 130 13.37 9.05 5.05
CA LEU A 130 12.16 9.87 5.06
C LEU A 130 11.91 10.46 6.45
N ARG A 131 11.53 11.74 6.46
CA ARG A 131 11.05 12.46 7.64
C ARG A 131 9.61 12.87 7.42
N VAL A 132 8.82 12.72 8.44
CA VAL A 132 7.38 13.00 8.40
C VAL A 132 6.98 14.00 9.45
N ASP A 133 5.94 14.75 9.15
CA ASP A 133 5.27 15.63 10.10
C ASP A 133 4.26 14.83 10.91
N TYR A 134 4.77 14.06 11.85
CA TYR A 134 3.95 13.16 12.65
C TYR A 134 3.24 13.96 13.76
N PRO A 135 1.94 13.77 13.98
CA PRO A 135 1.24 14.36 15.10
C PRO A 135 1.91 13.98 16.42
N LEU A 136 2.23 14.98 17.22
CA LEU A 136 2.85 14.72 18.50
C LEU A 136 1.86 14.01 19.43
N ALA A 137 2.34 13.00 20.13
CA ALA A 137 1.57 12.40 21.20
C ALA A 137 1.31 13.46 22.31
N PRO A 138 0.16 13.41 23.00
CA PRO A 138 -0.23 14.44 23.99
C PRO A 138 0.79 14.71 25.10
N TRP A 139 1.70 13.75 25.37
CA TRP A 139 2.76 13.88 26.38
C TRP A 139 4.03 14.56 25.88
N TYR A 140 4.16 14.86 24.56
CA TYR A 140 5.29 15.65 24.07
C TYR A 140 5.08 17.13 24.36
N LYS A 141 6.05 17.74 25.05
CA LYS A 141 5.98 19.16 25.45
C LYS A 141 6.43 20.13 24.36
N TYR A 142 7.21 19.66 23.39
CA TYR A 142 7.85 20.53 22.41
C TYR A 142 7.54 20.05 20.97
N PRO A 143 7.20 20.95 20.05
CA PRO A 143 7.06 20.63 18.64
C PRO A 143 8.41 20.16 18.08
N ARG A 144 8.36 19.24 17.12
CA ARG A 144 9.56 18.76 16.41
C ARG A 144 9.73 19.61 15.15
N GLU A 145 10.54 20.65 15.22
CA GLU A 145 10.75 21.61 14.15
C GLU A 145 11.20 21.00 12.81
N ASN A 146 11.85 19.82 12.86
CA ASN A 146 12.38 19.15 11.67
C ASN A 146 11.70 17.79 11.37
N GLY A 147 10.49 17.58 11.88
CA GLY A 147 9.77 16.31 11.73
C GLY A 147 10.48 15.13 12.40
N MET A 148 10.00 13.92 12.12
CA MET A 148 10.53 12.67 12.67
C MET A 148 11.01 11.73 11.57
N TYR A 149 12.12 11.05 11.79
CA TYR A 149 12.48 9.89 10.98
C TYR A 149 11.45 8.78 11.15
N LEU A 150 11.11 8.13 10.03
CA LEU A 150 10.27 6.95 10.08
C LEU A 150 10.95 5.81 10.85
N THR A 151 10.14 5.10 11.61
CA THR A 151 10.52 3.85 12.27
C THR A 151 9.95 2.66 11.50
N ASP A 152 10.14 1.46 12.02
CA ASP A 152 9.56 0.22 11.48
C ASP A 152 8.16 -0.10 12.04
N VAL A 153 7.56 0.81 12.80
CA VAL A 153 6.13 0.76 13.17
C VAL A 153 5.40 1.87 12.44
N TRP A 154 4.51 1.49 11.51
CA TRP A 154 3.71 2.39 10.69
C TRP A 154 2.26 2.37 11.17
N ASP A 155 1.90 3.32 12.00
CA ASP A 155 0.54 3.47 12.56
C ASP A 155 -0.20 4.71 12.06
N ASP A 156 0.43 5.46 11.17
CA ASP A 156 -0.08 6.67 10.52
C ASP A 156 -0.70 6.41 9.14
N ILE A 157 -0.60 5.20 8.61
CA ILE A 157 -1.21 4.81 7.33
C ILE A 157 -2.43 3.95 7.60
N ARG A 158 -3.59 4.49 7.26
CA ARG A 158 -4.86 3.78 7.43
C ARG A 158 -5.09 2.77 6.31
N GLU A 159 -5.58 1.58 6.68
CA GLU A 159 -6.08 0.61 5.72
C GLU A 159 -7.38 1.07 5.07
N LEU A 160 -7.61 0.63 3.84
CA LEU A 160 -8.86 0.87 3.10
C LEU A 160 -9.94 -0.13 3.56
N THR A 161 -10.49 0.08 4.75
CA THR A 161 -11.57 -0.77 5.28
C THR A 161 -12.90 -0.51 4.59
N SER A 162 -13.86 -1.41 4.79
CA SER A 162 -15.24 -1.20 4.38
C SER A 162 -15.92 -0.17 5.29
N GLY A 163 -16.88 0.58 4.74
CA GLY A 163 -17.73 1.50 5.47
C GLY A 163 -17.39 2.98 5.25
N TYR A 164 -18.04 3.83 6.04
CA TYR A 164 -18.01 5.29 5.93
C TYR A 164 -16.59 5.90 5.93
N PHE A 165 -15.65 5.27 6.62
CA PHE A 165 -14.30 5.79 6.79
C PHE A 165 -13.33 5.39 5.66
N ALA A 166 -13.77 4.63 4.66
CA ALA A 166 -12.89 4.21 3.56
C ALA A 166 -12.54 5.33 2.58
N GLY A 167 -13.31 6.43 2.61
CA GLY A 167 -13.13 7.53 1.67
C GLY A 167 -13.40 7.13 0.22
N ASP A 168 -12.80 7.87 -0.71
CA ASP A 168 -12.91 7.73 -2.16
C ASP A 168 -11.76 6.91 -2.80
N GLU A 169 -10.76 6.51 -2.01
CA GLU A 169 -9.59 5.76 -2.50
C GLU A 169 -9.95 4.33 -2.96
N PRO A 170 -10.79 3.55 -2.24
CA PRO A 170 -11.19 2.23 -2.71
C PRO A 170 -11.88 2.28 -4.06
N LEU A 171 -11.44 1.43 -4.98
CA LEU A 171 -12.09 1.28 -6.29
C LEU A 171 -13.43 0.59 -6.13
N ARG A 172 -14.45 1.11 -6.80
CA ARG A 172 -15.83 0.60 -6.76
C ARG A 172 -16.37 0.46 -8.18
N ASP A 173 -17.24 -0.53 -8.35
CA ASP A 173 -18.04 -0.69 -9.57
C ASP A 173 -19.21 0.32 -9.62
N GLU A 174 -20.00 0.25 -10.68
CA GLU A 174 -21.17 1.11 -10.89
C GLU A 174 -22.25 0.94 -9.82
N SER A 175 -22.29 -0.21 -9.13
CA SER A 175 -23.20 -0.48 -8.03
C SER A 175 -22.69 0.04 -6.67
N GLY A 176 -21.48 0.63 -6.64
CA GLY A 176 -20.82 1.08 -5.43
C GLY A 176 -20.10 -0.02 -4.64
N LYS A 177 -20.12 -1.27 -5.14
CA LYS A 177 -19.39 -2.40 -4.53
C LYS A 177 -17.90 -2.27 -4.80
N ARG A 178 -17.07 -2.68 -3.85
CA ARG A 178 -15.63 -2.69 -4.02
C ARG A 178 -15.21 -3.65 -5.12
N LEU A 179 -14.36 -3.17 -6.02
CA LEU A 179 -13.74 -4.01 -7.05
C LEU A 179 -12.74 -5.01 -6.44
N HIS A 180 -11.99 -4.58 -5.42
CA HIS A 180 -11.03 -5.43 -4.73
C HIS A 180 -11.11 -5.23 -3.22
N LEU A 181 -11.25 -6.32 -2.47
CA LEU A 181 -11.44 -6.24 -1.01
C LEU A 181 -10.17 -5.86 -0.24
N GLN A 182 -9.01 -6.10 -0.82
CA GLN A 182 -7.69 -5.91 -0.19
C GLN A 182 -6.79 -4.95 -0.99
N GLN A 183 -7.36 -3.87 -1.52
CA GLN A 183 -6.56 -2.83 -2.17
C GLN A 183 -5.60 -2.21 -1.16
N SER A 184 -4.31 -2.18 -1.49
CA SER A 184 -3.30 -1.49 -0.69
C SER A 184 -3.41 0.03 -0.83
N PRO A 185 -3.26 0.81 0.27
CA PRO A 185 -3.35 2.27 0.24
C PRO A 185 -2.25 2.94 -0.57
N VAL A 186 -2.58 4.04 -1.25
CA VAL A 186 -1.59 4.89 -1.96
C VAL A 186 -0.47 5.35 -1.03
N ALA A 187 -0.81 5.76 0.19
CA ALA A 187 0.18 6.20 1.19
C ALA A 187 1.22 5.12 1.54
N LEU A 188 0.80 3.84 1.56
CA LEU A 188 1.69 2.71 1.84
C LEU A 188 2.73 2.54 0.73
N LEU A 189 2.24 2.47 -0.52
CA LEU A 189 3.11 2.30 -1.69
C LEU A 189 3.99 3.52 -1.92
N LEU A 190 3.47 4.72 -1.66
CA LEU A 190 4.25 5.96 -1.70
C LEU A 190 5.45 5.89 -0.76
N ARG A 191 5.25 5.49 0.50
CA ARG A 191 6.32 5.35 1.50
C ARG A 191 7.36 4.33 1.07
N ILE A 192 6.94 3.15 0.63
CA ILE A 192 7.83 2.08 0.18
C ILE A 192 8.68 2.53 -1.01
N ILE A 193 8.05 3.07 -2.04
CA ILE A 193 8.73 3.47 -3.27
C ILE A 193 9.69 4.64 -3.02
N LEU A 194 9.27 5.65 -2.26
CA LEU A 194 10.13 6.77 -1.87
C LEU A 194 11.35 6.32 -1.07
N SER A 195 11.17 5.38 -0.13
CA SER A 195 12.27 4.92 0.73
C SER A 195 13.39 4.23 -0.05
N SER A 196 13.05 3.47 -1.11
CA SER A 196 14.00 2.50 -1.70
C SER A 196 14.29 2.70 -3.18
N THR A 197 13.84 3.81 -3.77
CA THR A 197 14.07 4.09 -5.20
C THR A 197 14.38 5.55 -5.49
N MET A 198 14.97 5.77 -6.69
CA MET A 198 15.14 7.10 -7.30
C MET A 198 14.28 7.18 -8.58
N PRO A 199 13.98 8.42 -9.08
CA PRO A 199 13.38 8.56 -10.41
C PRO A 199 14.16 7.77 -11.47
N GLY A 200 13.46 7.10 -12.38
CA GLY A 200 14.02 6.21 -13.39
C GLY A 200 14.26 4.77 -12.94
N ASP A 201 14.16 4.45 -11.66
CA ASP A 201 14.26 3.07 -11.17
C ASP A 201 13.04 2.23 -11.59
N LEU A 202 13.25 0.93 -11.79
CA LEU A 202 12.21 -0.03 -12.14
C LEU A 202 11.59 -0.66 -10.89
N VAL A 203 10.28 -0.52 -10.75
CA VAL A 203 9.45 -1.11 -9.69
C VAL A 203 8.65 -2.28 -10.28
N LEU A 204 8.72 -3.44 -9.64
CA LEU A 204 7.96 -4.64 -9.98
C LEU A 204 6.86 -4.90 -8.94
N ASP A 205 5.66 -5.16 -9.42
CA ASP A 205 4.56 -5.71 -8.63
C ASP A 205 4.05 -7.00 -9.32
N PRO A 206 4.43 -8.18 -8.84
CA PRO A 206 4.04 -9.44 -9.46
C PRO A 206 2.61 -9.88 -9.11
N PHE A 207 1.91 -9.12 -8.27
CA PHE A 207 0.53 -9.34 -7.83
C PHE A 207 -0.24 -8.02 -7.90
N ALA A 208 -0.26 -7.41 -9.10
CA ALA A 208 -0.60 -6.01 -9.27
C ALA A 208 -2.04 -5.64 -8.83
N GLY A 209 -2.97 -6.59 -8.83
CA GLY A 209 -4.35 -6.38 -8.41
C GLY A 209 -4.98 -5.19 -9.12
N THR A 210 -5.31 -4.15 -8.36
CA THR A 210 -5.86 -2.91 -8.92
C THR A 210 -4.80 -1.88 -9.34
N GLY A 211 -3.50 -2.19 -9.22
CA GLY A 211 -2.39 -1.40 -9.73
C GLY A 211 -1.96 -0.20 -8.90
N THR A 212 -2.19 -0.20 -7.59
CA THR A 212 -1.79 0.94 -6.74
C THR A 212 -0.28 1.21 -6.82
N THR A 213 0.55 0.16 -6.79
CA THR A 213 2.01 0.26 -6.94
C THR A 213 2.41 0.99 -8.23
N LEU A 214 1.77 0.62 -9.36
CA LEU A 214 2.08 1.17 -10.67
C LEU A 214 1.68 2.64 -10.78
N VAL A 215 0.50 2.98 -10.24
CA VAL A 215 -0.01 4.36 -10.24
C VAL A 215 0.90 5.28 -9.42
N VAL A 216 1.40 4.80 -8.28
CA VAL A 216 2.34 5.57 -7.45
C VAL A 216 3.71 5.66 -8.13
N ALA A 217 4.25 4.56 -8.66
CA ALA A 217 5.53 4.53 -9.36
C ALA A 217 5.54 5.53 -10.53
N LYS A 218 4.49 5.52 -11.37
CA LYS A 218 4.32 6.46 -12.48
C LYS A 218 4.39 7.92 -12.03
N GLN A 219 3.65 8.29 -10.99
CA GLN A 219 3.61 9.66 -10.49
C GLN A 219 4.97 10.10 -9.91
N LEU A 220 5.74 9.17 -9.36
CA LEU A 220 7.08 9.40 -8.84
C LEU A 220 8.16 9.37 -9.94
N LYS A 221 7.80 9.25 -11.23
CA LYS A 221 8.72 9.10 -12.36
C LYS A 221 9.63 7.86 -12.25
N ARG A 222 9.10 6.76 -11.69
CA ARG A 222 9.70 5.43 -11.73
C ARG A 222 9.11 4.66 -12.90
N HIS A 223 9.92 3.81 -13.51
CA HIS A 223 9.41 2.77 -14.39
C HIS A 223 8.68 1.71 -13.57
N TYR A 224 7.74 1.01 -14.19
CA TYR A 224 6.97 -0.03 -13.52
C TYR A 224 6.69 -1.22 -14.44
N VAL A 225 6.65 -2.39 -13.83
CA VAL A 225 6.07 -3.62 -14.39
C VAL A 225 5.08 -4.17 -13.38
N GLY A 226 3.85 -4.38 -13.81
CA GLY A 226 2.81 -5.07 -13.03
C GLY A 226 2.42 -6.37 -13.74
N ILE A 227 2.36 -7.46 -12.99
CA ILE A 227 1.85 -8.74 -13.49
C ILE A 227 0.55 -9.04 -12.78
N GLU A 228 -0.48 -9.37 -13.55
CA GLU A 228 -1.81 -9.68 -13.02
C GLU A 228 -2.44 -10.81 -13.82
N VAL A 229 -3.02 -11.77 -13.14
CA VAL A 229 -3.61 -12.97 -13.76
C VAL A 229 -5.06 -12.75 -14.19
N ASP A 230 -5.77 -11.82 -13.55
CA ASP A 230 -7.16 -11.51 -13.87
C ASP A 230 -7.24 -10.40 -14.96
N PRO A 231 -7.75 -10.71 -16.17
CA PRO A 231 -7.88 -9.73 -17.24
C PRO A 231 -8.76 -8.55 -16.86
N HIS A 232 -9.72 -8.73 -15.96
CA HIS A 232 -10.55 -7.63 -15.46
C HIS A 232 -9.69 -6.59 -14.69
N TYR A 233 -8.80 -7.04 -13.83
CA TYR A 233 -7.91 -6.12 -13.10
C TYR A 233 -6.88 -5.48 -14.02
N VAL A 234 -6.40 -6.17 -15.06
CA VAL A 234 -5.54 -5.56 -16.08
C VAL A 234 -6.23 -4.36 -16.74
N GLU A 235 -7.51 -4.48 -17.10
CA GLU A 235 -8.26 -3.35 -17.67
C GLU A 235 -8.51 -2.23 -16.65
N VAL A 236 -8.73 -2.56 -15.38
CA VAL A 236 -8.82 -1.58 -14.29
C VAL A 236 -7.51 -0.80 -14.16
N ILE A 237 -6.36 -1.49 -14.18
CA ILE A 237 -5.03 -0.87 -14.11
C ILE A 237 -4.83 0.09 -15.29
N LYS A 238 -5.09 -0.36 -16.52
CA LYS A 238 -4.96 0.46 -17.75
C LYS A 238 -5.77 1.76 -17.66
N LYS A 239 -7.05 1.66 -17.27
CA LYS A 239 -7.92 2.82 -17.07
C LYS A 239 -7.38 3.77 -16.00
N ARG A 240 -6.92 3.23 -14.86
CA ARG A 240 -6.38 3.99 -13.74
C ARG A 240 -5.09 4.73 -14.09
N LEU A 241 -4.22 4.09 -14.88
CA LEU A 241 -2.98 4.70 -15.39
C LEU A 241 -3.22 5.72 -16.50
N ALA A 242 -4.23 5.50 -17.36
CA ALA A 242 -4.59 6.45 -18.42
C ALA A 242 -5.22 7.73 -17.85
N ARG A 243 -5.99 7.61 -16.77
CA ARG A 243 -6.70 8.73 -16.17
C ARG A 243 -6.59 8.71 -14.66
N LEU A 244 -5.68 9.54 -14.14
CA LEU A 244 -5.44 9.63 -12.69
C LEU A 244 -6.69 10.13 -11.95
N ARG A 245 -7.12 9.37 -10.95
CA ARG A 245 -8.18 9.80 -10.02
C ARG A 245 -7.61 10.77 -8.99
N GLU A 246 -8.45 11.66 -8.47
CA GLU A 246 -8.05 12.57 -7.39
C GLU A 246 -7.58 11.80 -6.15
N ALA A 247 -8.28 10.71 -5.81
CA ALA A 247 -7.94 9.83 -4.70
C ALA A 247 -6.57 9.13 -4.85
N ASP A 248 -6.07 9.00 -6.08
CA ASP A 248 -4.77 8.40 -6.38
C ASP A 248 -3.63 9.44 -6.43
N ASN A 249 -3.94 10.74 -6.33
CA ASN A 249 -2.95 11.81 -6.41
C ASN A 249 -2.04 11.80 -5.17
N ILE A 250 -0.77 11.48 -5.38
CA ILE A 250 0.22 11.42 -4.29
C ILE A 250 0.56 12.80 -3.73
N ASN A 251 0.37 13.89 -4.48
CA ASN A 251 0.77 15.22 -4.03
C ASN A 251 0.05 15.68 -2.77
N ARG A 252 -1.13 15.11 -2.46
CA ARG A 252 -1.83 15.34 -1.19
C ARG A 252 -1.03 14.92 0.06
N TYR A 253 -0.03 14.05 -0.12
CA TYR A 253 0.84 13.61 0.97
C TYR A 253 2.16 14.38 1.05
N ARG A 254 2.46 15.29 0.08
CA ARG A 254 3.77 15.91 0.00
C ARG A 254 4.11 16.75 1.23
N GLU A 255 3.14 17.47 1.75
CA GLU A 255 3.31 18.28 2.94
C GLU A 255 3.69 17.44 4.16
N TYR A 256 3.16 16.23 4.26
CA TYR A 256 3.49 15.27 5.31
C TYR A 256 4.97 14.84 5.30
N TYR A 257 5.63 14.87 4.13
CA TYR A 257 7.04 14.51 3.93
C TYR A 257 7.96 15.73 3.80
N ARG A 258 7.49 16.96 4.03
CA ARG A 258 8.21 18.21 3.77
C ARG A 258 9.59 18.30 4.44
N PHE A 259 9.79 17.64 5.56
CA PHE A 259 11.06 17.60 6.30
C PHE A 259 12.09 16.60 5.76
N THR A 260 11.73 15.84 4.73
CA THR A 260 12.66 14.88 4.11
C THR A 260 13.74 15.62 3.32
N GLU A 261 14.99 15.31 3.61
CA GLU A 261 16.13 15.87 2.90
C GLU A 261 16.08 15.48 1.40
N ASN A 262 16.36 16.43 0.53
CA ASN A 262 16.34 16.22 -0.93
C ASN A 262 15.01 15.68 -1.48
N LEU A 263 13.89 16.04 -0.85
CA LEU A 263 12.56 15.56 -1.25
C LEU A 263 12.31 15.78 -2.76
N ASP A 264 12.71 16.94 -3.32
CA ASP A 264 12.52 17.25 -4.75
C ASP A 264 13.29 16.32 -5.69
N LYS A 265 14.42 15.76 -5.23
CA LYS A 265 15.21 14.78 -6.02
C LYS A 265 14.52 13.42 -6.06
N ILE A 266 13.94 12.98 -4.95
CA ILE A 266 13.29 11.66 -4.85
C ILE A 266 11.81 11.69 -5.24
N TRP A 267 11.21 12.86 -5.18
CA TRP A 267 9.83 13.12 -5.55
C TRP A 267 9.72 14.41 -6.39
N PRO A 268 10.12 14.35 -7.66
CA PRO A 268 10.07 15.51 -8.54
C PRO A 268 8.63 15.96 -8.76
N LEU A 269 8.40 17.26 -8.65
CA LEU A 269 7.10 17.84 -8.96
C LEU A 269 6.80 17.66 -10.46
N PRO A 270 5.52 17.48 -10.83
CA PRO A 270 5.13 17.47 -12.22
C PRO A 270 5.35 18.86 -12.84
N GLU A 271 5.86 18.91 -14.06
CA GLU A 271 6.06 20.17 -14.80
C GLU A 271 4.74 20.94 -15.06
N LYS A 272 3.64 20.21 -15.10
CA LYS A 272 2.28 20.73 -15.21
C LYS A 272 1.41 20.09 -14.12
N PRO A 273 0.40 20.81 -13.59
CA PRO A 273 -0.55 20.22 -12.65
C PRO A 273 -1.13 18.91 -13.21
N LEU A 274 -1.15 17.87 -12.38
CA LEU A 274 -1.77 16.60 -12.77
C LEU A 274 -3.28 16.81 -12.99
N ARG A 275 -3.77 16.43 -14.16
CA ARG A 275 -5.22 16.39 -14.41
C ARG A 275 -5.79 15.19 -13.67
N THR A 276 -6.51 15.46 -12.59
CA THR A 276 -7.25 14.45 -11.82
C THR A 276 -8.75 14.53 -12.13
N HIS A 277 -9.46 13.48 -11.80
CA HIS A 277 -10.93 13.49 -11.87
C HIS A 277 -11.50 12.86 -10.59
N LYS A 278 -12.64 13.41 -10.17
CA LYS A 278 -13.44 12.79 -9.10
C LYS A 278 -14.15 11.59 -9.67
N GLN A 279 -14.02 10.45 -9.01
CA GLN A 279 -14.93 9.34 -9.30
C GLN A 279 -16.33 9.82 -8.91
N LYS A 280 -17.28 9.84 -9.86
CA LYS A 280 -18.67 10.09 -9.50
C LYS A 280 -19.11 8.97 -8.57
N THR A 281 -19.08 9.21 -7.27
CA THR A 281 -19.79 8.38 -6.31
C THR A 281 -21.27 8.64 -6.55
N LEU A 282 -22.03 7.60 -6.79
CA LEU A 282 -23.51 7.64 -6.89
C LEU A 282 -24.20 8.09 -5.57
N PHE A 283 -23.44 8.44 -4.57
CA PHE A 283 -23.86 9.02 -3.31
C PHE A 283 -23.28 10.40 -3.12
N ASN A 284 -23.73 11.38 -3.92
CA ASN A 284 -23.96 12.69 -3.36
C ASN A 284 -25.17 12.55 -2.42
N VAL A 285 -24.93 12.03 -1.23
CA VAL A 285 -25.78 12.43 -0.11
C VAL A 285 -25.44 13.90 0.07
N GLU A 286 -26.27 14.78 -0.47
CA GLU A 286 -26.45 16.09 0.07
C GLU A 286 -26.52 15.88 1.59
N VAL A 287 -25.50 16.34 2.29
CA VAL A 287 -25.63 16.62 3.72
C VAL A 287 -26.56 17.82 3.75
N SER A 288 -27.85 17.51 3.52
CA SER A 288 -28.93 18.47 3.71
C SER A 288 -28.91 18.84 5.18
N GLN A 289 -29.08 20.10 5.42
CA GLN A 289 -29.37 20.88 6.60
C GLN A 289 -30.14 20.20 7.78
N HIS A 290 -30.22 18.89 7.80
CA HIS A 290 -30.89 18.11 8.85
C HIS A 290 -30.04 17.97 10.13
N SER A 291 -28.73 18.14 10.04
CA SER A 291 -27.83 18.05 11.21
C SER A 291 -27.81 19.34 12.04
N GLU A 292 -28.18 20.48 11.47
CA GLU A 292 -28.26 21.75 12.23
C GLU A 292 -29.56 21.87 13.03
N ASN A 293 -30.61 21.19 12.62
CA ASN A 293 -31.91 21.22 13.35
C ASN A 293 -31.92 20.32 14.58
N ILE A 294 -31.19 19.19 14.58
CA ILE A 294 -31.13 18.30 15.75
C ILE A 294 -30.32 18.95 16.89
N LEU A 295 -29.36 19.81 16.58
CA LEU A 295 -28.57 20.55 17.60
C LEU A 295 -29.29 21.79 18.15
N LYS A 296 -30.31 22.30 17.46
CA LYS A 296 -31.13 23.40 17.95
C LYS A 296 -32.27 22.90 18.87
N ASP A 297 -32.88 21.77 18.58
CA ASP A 297 -33.94 21.18 19.44
C ASP A 297 -33.40 20.64 20.77
N SER A 298 -32.14 20.18 20.83
CA SER A 298 -31.56 19.73 22.10
C SER A 298 -31.13 20.88 23.03
N ARG A 299 -31.17 22.13 22.59
CA ARG A 299 -30.91 23.32 23.43
C ARG A 299 -32.17 24.00 23.93
N ALA A 300 -33.34 23.72 23.32
CA ALA A 300 -34.60 24.31 23.73
C ALA A 300 -35.32 23.57 24.88
N THR A 301 -34.92 22.32 25.19
CA THR A 301 -35.56 21.51 26.26
C THR A 301 -34.81 21.50 27.59
N ARG A 302 -33.87 22.44 27.83
CA ARG A 302 -33.13 22.55 29.10
C ARG A 302 -33.34 23.84 29.89
N THR A 303 -34.40 24.57 29.61
CA THR A 303 -34.73 25.82 30.34
C THR A 303 -36.10 25.88 30.96
N GLU A 304 -36.79 24.74 31.15
CA GLU A 304 -38.00 24.70 31.97
C GLU A 304 -37.97 23.46 32.86
N GLU A 305 -37.26 23.52 33.99
CA GLU A 305 -37.52 22.80 35.25
C GLU A 305 -36.51 23.31 36.29
N THR A 306 -36.91 24.37 36.98
CA THR A 306 -36.52 24.70 38.35
C THR A 306 -37.75 24.78 39.21
#